data_c210988482189020f5897aefbe62b0fb
#
_entry.id   c210988482189020f5897aefbe62b0fb
#
_cell.length_a   1.000
_cell.length_b   1.000
_cell.length_c   1.000
_cell.angle_alpha   90.00
_cell.angle_beta   90.00
_cell.angle_gamma   90.00
#
_symmetry.space_group_name_H-M   'P 1'
#
loop_
_entity.id
_entity.type
_entity.pdbx_description
1 polymer ?
#
loop_
_entity_poly.entity_id
_entity_poly.type
_entity_poly.pdbx_seq_one_letter_code
_entity_poly.pdbx_strand_id
1 'polypeptide(L)'
;MKRVCSSLVFILCTIVSFAQESGSPGWLWEVSGNGLEQKSYLFGTCHGDGHTFTKEEVLGIAGMENALKEVKAVLFEGGMNTERAKTDSAEIVKEIEKMMKWLRNPGPEYMMPKGTYYKPLFDTIAHFNEVNKFLYYTMKDPEYWKKNPSYWLGRMRFYMAFIWKRGTPVDVILKKEIENRGIEAGYVEKADSLSGTLFAGLTDTKVIDTLSMKEQAKSLYMIVHYIINNDSVSEWYKQFAEVYLENDTCKMERFFREAGMVAGTETEGPEKEIKYDRNVAWIPVIKKNFAEKPCMVAVGCRHLMGSESLIALLRREGYTVEPVK
;
A
#
# COMPACT_ATOMS: atom_id res chain seq x y z
N MET A 1 -34.08 -51.66 51.81
CA MET A 1 -33.19 -50.50 51.75
C MET A 1 -31.97 -50.85 50.84
N LYS A 2 -32.00 -50.49 49.58
CA LYS A 2 -30.89 -50.74 48.65
C LYS A 2 -30.25 -49.38 48.33
N ARG A 3 -28.97 -49.25 48.71
CA ARG A 3 -28.16 -48.07 48.35
C ARG A 3 -27.67 -48.25 46.91
N VAL A 4 -28.06 -47.35 46.05
CA VAL A 4 -27.52 -47.24 44.71
C VAL A 4 -26.31 -46.26 44.79
N CYS A 5 -25.14 -46.81 44.59
CA CYS A 5 -23.92 -45.98 44.39
C CYS A 5 -23.90 -45.52 42.92
N SER A 6 -24.18 -44.25 42.71
CA SER A 6 -23.91 -43.58 41.41
C SER A 6 -22.43 -43.18 41.38
N SER A 7 -21.65 -43.89 40.56
CA SER A 7 -20.29 -43.51 40.22
C SER A 7 -20.33 -42.43 39.15
N LEU A 8 -20.10 -41.19 39.57
CA LEU A 8 -19.83 -40.08 38.64
C LEU A 8 -18.41 -40.21 38.12
N VAL A 9 -18.28 -40.63 36.86
CA VAL A 9 -17.02 -40.56 36.14
C VAL A 9 -16.83 -39.13 35.66
N PHE A 10 -16.02 -38.37 36.36
CA PHE A 10 -15.50 -37.07 35.88
C PHE A 10 -14.46 -37.35 34.82
N ILE A 11 -14.87 -37.19 33.56
CA ILE A 11 -13.91 -37.04 32.44
C ILE A 11 -13.34 -35.64 32.58
N LEU A 12 -12.18 -35.53 33.18
CA LEU A 12 -11.36 -34.33 33.14
C LEU A 12 -10.77 -34.24 31.75
N CYS A 13 -11.44 -33.51 30.81
CA CYS A 13 -10.80 -33.01 29.61
C CYS A 13 -9.76 -31.99 30.05
N THR A 14 -8.55 -32.42 30.29
CA THR A 14 -7.39 -31.54 30.38
C THR A 14 -7.17 -30.99 28.98
N ILE A 15 -7.77 -29.82 28.69
CA ILE A 15 -7.30 -28.94 27.64
C ILE A 15 -5.92 -28.49 28.09
N VAL A 16 -4.91 -29.24 27.69
CA VAL A 16 -3.53 -28.76 27.71
C VAL A 16 -3.44 -27.68 26.68
N SER A 17 -3.76 -26.46 27.08
CA SER A 17 -3.34 -25.27 26.33
C SER A 17 -1.82 -25.27 26.42
N PHE A 18 -1.18 -25.84 25.39
CA PHE A 18 0.18 -25.46 25.08
C PHE A 18 0.12 -23.99 24.64
N ALA A 19 0.10 -23.10 25.60
CA ALA A 19 0.60 -21.74 25.38
C ALA A 19 2.11 -21.89 25.21
N GLN A 20 2.52 -22.37 24.06
CA GLN A 20 3.85 -22.13 23.57
C GLN A 20 3.96 -20.61 23.49
N GLU A 21 4.96 -20.03 24.10
CA GLU A 21 5.40 -18.66 23.82
C GLU A 21 5.89 -18.64 22.37
N SER A 22 4.96 -18.74 21.45
CA SER A 22 5.19 -18.43 20.05
C SER A 22 5.25 -16.92 19.99
N GLY A 23 6.45 -16.37 19.77
CA GLY A 23 6.60 -14.97 19.45
C GLY A 23 5.53 -14.56 18.43
N SER A 24 5.11 -13.30 18.46
CA SER A 24 4.13 -12.77 17.50
C SER A 24 4.53 -13.12 16.08
N PRO A 25 3.55 -13.42 15.20
CA PRO A 25 3.85 -13.70 13.78
C PRO A 25 4.56 -12.51 13.13
N GLY A 26 5.59 -12.80 12.34
CA GLY A 26 6.28 -11.81 11.52
C GLY A 26 5.62 -11.59 10.16
N TRP A 27 6.36 -10.93 9.26
CA TRP A 27 5.89 -10.62 7.90
C TRP A 27 6.04 -11.76 6.92
N LEU A 28 6.84 -12.79 7.22
CA LEU A 28 7.08 -13.93 6.35
C LEU A 28 6.28 -15.15 6.81
N TRP A 29 5.53 -15.74 5.88
CA TRP A 29 4.66 -16.90 6.10
C TRP A 29 4.95 -17.98 5.09
N GLU A 30 5.10 -19.21 5.56
CA GLU A 30 5.24 -20.41 4.74
C GLU A 30 3.86 -20.89 4.29
N VAL A 31 3.73 -21.28 3.02
CA VAL A 31 2.53 -21.87 2.43
C VAL A 31 2.84 -23.28 1.96
N SER A 32 2.09 -24.26 2.42
CA SER A 32 2.25 -25.67 2.09
C SER A 32 0.90 -26.39 2.02
N GLY A 33 0.93 -27.69 1.77
CA GLY A 33 -0.30 -28.49 1.66
C GLY A 33 -1.04 -28.28 0.34
N ASN A 34 -2.30 -28.68 0.29
CA ASN A 34 -3.19 -28.56 -0.88
C ASN A 34 -2.56 -29.03 -2.21
N GLY A 35 -1.76 -30.10 -2.16
CA GLY A 35 -1.12 -30.69 -3.35
C GLY A 35 0.17 -29.99 -3.81
N LEU A 36 0.69 -29.02 -3.06
CA LEU A 36 2.00 -28.43 -3.36
C LEU A 36 3.13 -29.43 -3.12
N GLU A 37 3.98 -29.63 -4.11
CA GLU A 37 5.19 -30.45 -3.98
C GLU A 37 6.30 -29.74 -3.19
N GLN A 38 6.32 -28.42 -3.27
CA GLN A 38 7.31 -27.56 -2.61
C GLN A 38 6.60 -26.39 -1.91
N LYS A 39 7.26 -25.85 -0.90
CA LYS A 39 6.78 -24.70 -0.15
C LYS A 39 6.82 -23.45 -1.00
N SER A 40 5.87 -22.59 -0.74
CA SER A 40 5.82 -21.20 -1.22
C SER A 40 5.70 -20.25 -0.04
N TYR A 41 5.71 -18.95 -0.28
CA TYR A 41 5.72 -17.96 0.80
C TYR A 41 4.79 -16.80 0.52
N LEU A 42 4.26 -16.19 1.61
CA LEU A 42 3.69 -14.86 1.61
C LEU A 42 4.62 -13.92 2.38
N PHE A 43 4.80 -12.73 1.86
CA PHE A 43 5.62 -11.71 2.51
C PHE A 43 4.90 -10.37 2.53
N GLY A 44 4.75 -9.78 3.74
CA GLY A 44 4.16 -8.45 3.92
C GLY A 44 5.20 -7.36 3.73
N THR A 45 5.03 -6.51 2.71
CA THR A 45 5.93 -5.39 2.43
C THR A 45 5.45 -4.07 3.02
N CYS A 46 6.34 -3.08 3.07
CA CYS A 46 6.05 -1.71 3.48
C CYS A 46 6.52 -0.74 2.41
N HIS A 47 5.66 0.23 2.07
CA HIS A 47 5.95 1.17 0.98
C HIS A 47 6.93 2.30 1.34
N GLY A 48 7.53 2.28 2.53
CA GLY A 48 8.62 3.19 2.91
C GLY A 48 8.17 4.62 3.20
N ASP A 49 6.89 4.84 3.48
CA ASP A 49 6.36 6.18 3.79
C ASP A 49 7.11 6.77 5.00
N GLY A 50 8.13 7.59 4.70
CA GLY A 50 8.99 8.25 5.68
C GLY A 50 10.20 7.49 6.17
N HIS A 51 10.40 6.25 5.77
CA HIS A 51 11.57 5.43 6.08
C HIS A 51 12.25 4.94 4.80
N THR A 52 13.58 4.96 4.78
CA THR A 52 14.36 4.34 3.71
C THR A 52 14.84 3.00 4.21
N PHE A 53 14.12 1.94 3.83
CA PHE A 53 14.53 0.59 4.20
C PHE A 53 15.87 0.23 3.59
N THR A 54 16.65 -0.55 4.33
CA THR A 54 17.94 -1.07 3.90
C THR A 54 17.83 -2.54 3.51
N LYS A 55 18.84 -3.02 2.79
CA LYS A 55 18.95 -4.44 2.46
C LYS A 55 19.02 -5.30 3.71
N GLU A 56 19.80 -4.86 4.71
CA GLU A 56 20.01 -5.54 5.97
C GLU A 56 18.70 -5.68 6.75
N GLU A 57 17.86 -4.65 6.79
CA GLU A 57 16.55 -4.69 7.43
C GLU A 57 15.62 -5.70 6.75
N VAL A 58 15.58 -5.71 5.42
CA VAL A 58 14.70 -6.62 4.67
C VAL A 58 15.17 -8.07 4.75
N LEU A 59 16.46 -8.32 4.55
CA LEU A 59 17.02 -9.67 4.61
C LEU A 59 17.18 -10.20 6.04
N GLY A 60 17.21 -9.29 7.04
CA GLY A 60 17.23 -9.63 8.46
C GLY A 60 15.88 -10.15 8.99
N ILE A 61 14.79 -10.06 8.23
CA ILE A 61 13.51 -10.66 8.59
C ILE A 61 13.69 -12.18 8.73
N ALA A 62 13.20 -12.74 9.84
CA ALA A 62 13.38 -14.15 10.15
C ALA A 62 12.97 -15.05 8.97
N GLY A 63 13.88 -15.94 8.56
CA GLY A 63 13.68 -16.90 7.48
C GLY A 63 13.78 -16.33 6.05
N MET A 64 13.89 -15.01 5.85
CA MET A 64 13.89 -14.38 4.51
C MET A 64 15.00 -14.93 3.61
N GLU A 65 16.23 -15.03 4.11
CA GLU A 65 17.36 -15.57 3.35
C GLU A 65 17.15 -17.02 2.90
N ASN A 66 16.49 -17.84 3.72
CA ASN A 66 16.17 -19.21 3.37
C ASN A 66 15.03 -19.27 2.33
N ALA A 67 13.99 -18.49 2.53
CA ALA A 67 12.89 -18.39 1.57
C ALA A 67 13.40 -17.98 0.17
N LEU A 68 14.29 -16.97 0.10
CA LEU A 68 14.88 -16.53 -1.18
C LEU A 68 15.79 -17.55 -1.85
N LYS A 69 16.33 -18.54 -1.13
CA LYS A 69 17.06 -19.67 -1.72
C LYS A 69 16.12 -20.75 -2.30
N GLU A 70 14.93 -20.88 -1.74
CA GLU A 70 13.97 -21.93 -2.09
C GLU A 70 13.09 -21.52 -3.27
N VAL A 71 12.72 -20.24 -3.38
CA VAL A 71 11.80 -19.76 -4.41
C VAL A 71 12.46 -19.56 -5.77
N LYS A 72 11.68 -19.77 -6.83
CA LYS A 72 12.07 -19.53 -8.23
C LYS A 72 11.49 -18.24 -8.79
N ALA A 73 10.46 -17.71 -8.16
CA ALA A 73 9.83 -16.44 -8.53
C ALA A 73 9.38 -15.67 -7.31
N VAL A 74 9.34 -14.33 -7.43
CA VAL A 74 8.67 -13.45 -6.49
C VAL A 74 7.59 -12.66 -7.24
N LEU A 75 6.36 -12.77 -6.75
CA LEU A 75 5.20 -12.07 -7.30
C LEU A 75 4.92 -10.85 -6.44
N PHE A 76 4.97 -9.67 -7.04
CA PHE A 76 4.61 -8.41 -6.39
C PHE A 76 3.13 -8.08 -6.62
N GLU A 77 2.58 -7.15 -5.85
CA GLU A 77 1.20 -6.71 -6.03
C GLU A 77 0.90 -6.31 -7.48
N GLY A 78 1.57 -5.44 -7.94
CA GLY A 78 1.37 -4.71 -9.16
C GLY A 78 1.88 -3.31 -8.91
N GLY A 79 2.10 -2.55 -9.92
CA GLY A 79 2.57 -1.19 -9.74
C GLY A 79 2.73 -0.47 -11.06
N MET A 80 2.82 0.85 -10.96
CA MET A 80 3.18 1.69 -12.09
C MET A 80 4.63 1.47 -12.51
N ASN A 81 4.92 0.32 -13.07
CA ASN A 81 6.18 0.16 -13.77
C ASN A 81 5.94 0.53 -15.25
N THR A 82 6.54 1.63 -15.68
CA THR A 82 6.46 2.08 -17.08
C THR A 82 6.96 1.02 -18.06
N GLU A 83 7.87 0.15 -17.66
CA GLU A 83 8.33 -0.97 -18.48
C GLU A 83 7.29 -2.09 -18.58
N ARG A 84 6.59 -2.36 -17.48
CA ARG A 84 5.48 -3.31 -17.47
C ARG A 84 4.29 -2.80 -18.28
N ALA A 85 3.97 -1.51 -18.16
CA ALA A 85 2.91 -0.89 -18.95
C ALA A 85 3.15 -1.07 -20.45
N LYS A 86 4.41 -1.12 -20.89
CA LYS A 86 4.76 -1.40 -22.31
C LYS A 86 4.47 -2.85 -22.73
N THR A 87 4.42 -3.79 -21.78
CA THR A 87 4.20 -5.21 -22.05
C THR A 87 2.73 -5.63 -21.92
N ASP A 88 1.96 -5.00 -21.05
CA ASP A 88 0.66 -5.54 -20.62
C ASP A 88 -0.57 -4.97 -21.30
N SER A 89 -0.61 -3.73 -21.76
CA SER A 89 -1.62 -3.23 -22.70
C SER A 89 -1.38 -1.83 -23.23
N ALA A 90 -1.79 -1.59 -24.48
CA ALA A 90 -1.80 -0.27 -25.10
C ALA A 90 -2.70 0.75 -24.36
N GLU A 91 -3.62 0.28 -23.55
CA GLU A 91 -4.58 1.11 -22.80
C GLU A 91 -3.94 1.77 -21.58
N ILE A 92 -3.11 1.04 -20.84
CA ILE A 92 -2.35 1.57 -19.71
C ILE A 92 -1.31 2.58 -20.14
N VAL A 93 -0.62 2.30 -21.24
CA VAL A 93 0.32 3.27 -21.83
C VAL A 93 -0.42 4.57 -22.14
N LYS A 94 -1.63 4.48 -22.71
CA LYS A 94 -2.46 5.67 -22.98
C LYS A 94 -2.86 6.41 -21.71
N GLU A 95 -3.24 5.73 -20.63
CA GLU A 95 -3.61 6.40 -19.39
C GLU A 95 -2.40 7.06 -18.71
N ILE A 96 -1.24 6.40 -18.70
CA ILE A 96 0.01 7.02 -18.23
C ILE A 96 0.39 8.21 -19.09
N GLU A 97 0.33 8.10 -20.42
CA GLU A 97 0.60 9.19 -21.34
C GLU A 97 -0.39 10.35 -21.14
N LYS A 98 -1.67 10.06 -20.94
CA LYS A 98 -2.70 11.05 -20.66
C LYS A 98 -2.43 11.79 -19.36
N MET A 99 -2.05 11.07 -18.29
CA MET A 99 -1.65 11.67 -17.03
C MET A 99 -0.38 12.51 -17.19
N MET A 100 0.64 11.99 -17.84
CA MET A 100 1.89 12.73 -18.08
C MET A 100 1.65 13.97 -18.95
N LYS A 101 0.74 13.89 -19.92
CA LYS A 101 0.31 15.02 -20.72
C LYS A 101 -0.42 16.05 -19.86
N TRP A 102 -1.36 15.62 -19.00
CA TRP A 102 -2.05 16.50 -18.07
C TRP A 102 -1.09 17.19 -17.10
N LEU A 103 -0.11 16.45 -16.57
CA LEU A 103 0.92 17.01 -15.69
C LEU A 103 1.81 18.07 -16.36
N ARG A 104 2.02 17.98 -17.67
CA ARG A 104 2.85 18.90 -18.46
C ARG A 104 2.04 20.02 -19.11
N ASN A 105 0.90 19.67 -19.70
CA ASN A 105 0.04 20.55 -20.45
C ASN A 105 -1.42 20.32 -20.04
N PRO A 106 -1.89 20.96 -18.96
CA PRO A 106 -3.29 20.87 -18.54
C PRO A 106 -4.21 21.43 -19.63
N GLY A 107 -5.42 20.87 -19.69
CA GLY A 107 -6.46 21.38 -20.58
C GLY A 107 -6.90 22.82 -20.24
N PRO A 108 -7.65 23.47 -21.13
CA PRO A 108 -8.09 24.85 -20.93
C PRO A 108 -8.96 25.03 -19.67
N GLU A 109 -9.63 23.98 -19.22
CA GLU A 109 -10.44 23.93 -17.97
C GLU A 109 -9.59 24.16 -16.72
N TYR A 110 -8.29 23.87 -16.79
CA TYR A 110 -7.34 24.08 -15.70
C TYR A 110 -6.59 25.41 -15.77
N MET A 111 -6.91 26.25 -16.75
CA MET A 111 -6.27 27.54 -16.91
C MET A 111 -7.05 28.63 -16.18
N MET A 112 -6.32 29.63 -15.69
CA MET A 112 -6.95 30.82 -15.14
C MET A 112 -7.78 31.57 -16.20
N PRO A 113 -9.01 31.98 -15.88
CA PRO A 113 -9.80 32.80 -16.77
C PRO A 113 -9.09 34.13 -17.12
N LYS A 114 -9.24 34.60 -18.34
CA LYS A 114 -8.66 35.88 -18.77
C LYS A 114 -9.10 37.02 -17.85
N GLY A 115 -8.16 37.85 -17.44
CA GLY A 115 -8.42 39.01 -16.56
C GLY A 115 -8.54 38.67 -15.08
N THR A 116 -8.38 37.41 -14.69
CA THR A 116 -8.28 37.02 -13.29
C THR A 116 -6.84 36.99 -12.82
N TYR A 117 -6.65 37.30 -11.53
CA TYR A 117 -5.35 37.32 -10.89
C TYR A 117 -5.31 36.31 -9.77
N TYR A 118 -4.16 35.67 -9.59
CA TYR A 118 -3.98 34.61 -8.60
C TYR A 118 -3.99 35.14 -7.16
N LYS A 119 -3.31 36.27 -6.94
CA LYS A 119 -3.14 36.86 -5.61
C LYS A 119 -4.46 37.16 -4.88
N PRO A 120 -5.52 37.72 -5.51
CA PRO A 120 -6.78 38.00 -4.83
C PRO A 120 -7.59 36.77 -4.42
N LEU A 121 -7.20 35.58 -4.86
CA LEU A 121 -7.85 34.34 -4.44
C LEU A 121 -7.52 33.94 -3.01
N PHE A 122 -6.44 34.48 -2.44
CA PHE A 122 -5.99 34.15 -1.09
C PHE A 122 -6.48 35.16 -0.07
N ASP A 123 -6.81 34.68 1.14
CA ASP A 123 -7.36 35.54 2.21
C ASP A 123 -6.34 36.57 2.70
N THR A 124 -5.05 36.25 2.64
CA THR A 124 -3.97 37.17 3.04
C THR A 124 -2.82 37.15 2.03
N ILE A 125 -2.04 38.25 2.04
CA ILE A 125 -0.82 38.32 1.25
C ILE A 125 0.23 37.27 1.71
N ALA A 126 0.22 36.92 2.99
CA ALA A 126 1.12 35.89 3.53
C ALA A 126 0.81 34.51 2.94
N HIS A 127 -0.48 34.13 2.90
CA HIS A 127 -0.92 32.86 2.28
C HIS A 127 -0.54 32.79 0.80
N PHE A 128 -0.77 33.89 0.06
CA PHE A 128 -0.34 33.96 -1.33
C PHE A 128 1.18 33.79 -1.48
N ASN A 129 1.98 34.50 -0.67
CA ASN A 129 3.44 34.45 -0.76
C ASN A 129 4.00 33.06 -0.47
N GLU A 130 3.41 32.34 0.47
CA GLU A 130 3.80 30.98 0.81
C GLU A 130 3.53 30.03 -0.35
N VAL A 131 2.32 30.04 -0.91
CA VAL A 131 1.94 29.24 -2.07
C VAL A 131 2.77 29.62 -3.30
N ASN A 132 2.94 30.92 -3.57
CA ASN A 132 3.78 31.44 -4.65
C ASN A 132 5.20 30.89 -4.58
N LYS A 133 5.84 31.00 -3.41
CA LYS A 133 7.20 30.51 -3.19
C LYS A 133 7.29 29.00 -3.42
N PHE A 134 6.32 28.25 -2.92
CA PHE A 134 6.30 26.80 -3.08
C PHE A 134 6.12 26.38 -4.53
N LEU A 135 5.13 26.93 -5.24
CA LEU A 135 4.86 26.56 -6.63
C LEU A 135 6.01 26.98 -7.56
N TYR A 136 6.59 28.15 -7.32
CA TYR A 136 7.70 28.64 -8.12
C TYR A 136 8.99 27.84 -7.91
N TYR A 137 9.42 27.65 -6.67
CA TYR A 137 10.73 27.07 -6.36
C TYR A 137 10.69 25.55 -6.16
N THR A 138 9.69 25.03 -5.47
CA THR A 138 9.60 23.59 -5.18
C THR A 138 9.01 22.83 -6.34
N MET A 139 7.91 23.33 -6.91
CA MET A 139 7.28 22.71 -8.07
C MET A 139 7.95 23.10 -9.39
N LYS A 140 8.89 24.04 -9.36
CA LYS A 140 9.66 24.55 -10.51
C LYS A 140 8.79 25.03 -11.67
N ASP A 141 7.68 25.68 -11.35
CA ASP A 141 6.78 26.22 -12.36
C ASP A 141 6.72 27.75 -12.29
N PRO A 142 7.50 28.48 -13.13
CA PRO A 142 7.52 29.94 -13.14
C PRO A 142 6.21 30.55 -13.69
N GLU A 143 5.37 29.75 -14.35
CA GLU A 143 4.09 30.17 -14.91
C GLU A 143 2.89 29.59 -14.16
N TYR A 144 3.09 29.17 -12.89
CA TYR A 144 2.07 28.55 -12.03
C TYR A 144 0.76 29.35 -11.99
N TRP A 145 0.85 30.67 -12.06
CA TRP A 145 -0.29 31.60 -11.97
C TRP A 145 -1.21 31.56 -13.21
N LYS A 146 -0.77 30.95 -14.31
CA LYS A 146 -1.60 30.70 -15.50
C LYS A 146 -2.56 29.54 -15.31
N LYS A 147 -2.32 28.68 -14.31
CA LYS A 147 -3.10 27.50 -14.00
C LYS A 147 -3.98 27.76 -12.78
N ASN A 148 -5.21 27.27 -12.80
CA ASN A 148 -6.13 27.50 -11.69
C ASN A 148 -5.77 26.67 -10.44
N PRO A 149 -6.34 27.00 -9.25
CA PRO A 149 -6.03 26.25 -8.03
C PRO A 149 -6.46 24.77 -8.08
N SER A 150 -7.49 24.37 -8.84
CA SER A 150 -7.90 22.95 -8.94
C SER A 150 -6.82 22.10 -9.58
N TYR A 151 -6.15 22.60 -10.60
CA TYR A 151 -4.98 21.95 -11.19
C TYR A 151 -3.89 21.68 -10.14
N TRP A 152 -3.58 22.70 -9.35
CA TRP A 152 -2.55 22.57 -8.33
C TRP A 152 -2.95 21.63 -7.19
N LEU A 153 -4.22 21.59 -6.81
CA LEU A 153 -4.73 20.63 -5.83
C LEU A 153 -4.54 19.17 -6.34
N GLY A 154 -4.84 18.91 -7.60
CA GLY A 154 -4.55 17.61 -8.22
C GLY A 154 -3.04 17.29 -8.22
N ARG A 155 -2.21 18.30 -8.58
CA ARG A 155 -0.75 18.17 -8.54
C ARG A 155 -0.23 17.92 -7.11
N MET A 156 -0.80 18.55 -6.09
CA MET A 156 -0.42 18.32 -4.69
C MET A 156 -0.79 16.92 -4.21
N ARG A 157 -1.94 16.39 -4.60
CA ARG A 157 -2.29 14.98 -4.33
C ARG A 157 -1.23 14.03 -4.88
N PHE A 158 -0.85 14.23 -6.14
CA PHE A 158 0.22 13.44 -6.76
C PHE A 158 1.56 13.62 -6.04
N TYR A 159 1.94 14.87 -5.73
CA TYR A 159 3.18 15.18 -5.03
C TYR A 159 3.23 14.49 -3.67
N MET A 160 2.17 14.58 -2.88
CA MET A 160 2.09 13.93 -1.57
C MET A 160 2.10 12.40 -1.70
N ALA A 161 1.40 11.86 -2.69
CA ALA A 161 1.30 10.43 -2.87
C ALA A 161 2.62 9.77 -3.34
N PHE A 162 3.42 10.47 -4.16
CA PHE A 162 4.54 9.83 -4.87
C PHE A 162 5.91 10.50 -4.67
N ILE A 163 5.98 11.72 -4.18
CA ILE A 163 7.22 12.48 -4.14
C ILE A 163 7.58 12.92 -2.73
N TRP A 164 6.59 13.40 -1.97
CA TRP A 164 6.84 14.02 -0.67
C TRP A 164 7.28 13.00 0.37
N LYS A 165 8.55 13.13 0.79
CA LYS A 165 9.19 12.35 1.88
C LYS A 165 9.00 10.83 1.77
N ARG A 166 8.91 10.32 0.56
CA ARG A 166 8.93 8.88 0.36
C ARG A 166 10.33 8.35 0.58
N GLY A 167 10.46 7.42 1.51
CA GLY A 167 11.64 6.60 1.68
C GLY A 167 11.76 5.53 0.58
N THR A 168 12.69 4.61 0.76
CA THR A 168 12.85 3.46 -0.15
C THR A 168 11.95 2.33 0.34
N PRO A 169 10.95 1.90 -0.46
CA PRO A 169 10.07 0.77 -0.12
C PRO A 169 10.80 -0.56 0.03
N VAL A 170 10.26 -1.44 0.86
CA VAL A 170 10.70 -2.83 0.98
C VAL A 170 10.64 -3.55 -0.35
N ASP A 171 9.59 -3.30 -1.14
CA ASP A 171 9.41 -3.89 -2.48
C ASP A 171 10.57 -3.57 -3.43
N VAL A 172 11.09 -2.34 -3.39
CA VAL A 172 12.22 -1.91 -4.23
C VAL A 172 13.50 -2.63 -3.83
N ILE A 173 13.74 -2.78 -2.52
CA ILE A 173 14.91 -3.51 -2.01
C ILE A 173 14.81 -4.99 -2.39
N LEU A 174 13.65 -5.61 -2.15
CA LEU A 174 13.42 -7.02 -2.49
C LEU A 174 13.58 -7.25 -4.01
N LYS A 175 13.01 -6.37 -4.85
CA LYS A 175 13.12 -6.48 -6.30
C LYS A 175 14.57 -6.45 -6.76
N LYS A 176 15.37 -5.52 -6.24
CA LYS A 176 16.80 -5.45 -6.54
C LYS A 176 17.56 -6.71 -6.08
N GLU A 177 17.19 -7.26 -4.93
CA GLU A 177 17.83 -8.46 -4.40
C GLU A 177 17.51 -9.70 -5.22
N ILE A 178 16.27 -9.90 -5.65
CA ILE A 178 15.90 -11.04 -6.51
C ILE A 178 16.52 -10.94 -7.90
N GLU A 179 16.64 -9.73 -8.46
CA GLU A 179 17.36 -9.49 -9.72
C GLU A 179 18.83 -9.93 -9.60
N ASN A 180 19.51 -9.56 -8.49
CA ASN A 180 20.90 -9.97 -8.23
C ASN A 180 21.06 -11.49 -8.08
N ARG A 181 20.02 -12.20 -7.64
CA ARG A 181 20.02 -13.68 -7.47
C ARG A 181 19.51 -14.42 -8.70
N GLY A 182 19.07 -13.72 -9.74
CA GLY A 182 18.45 -14.34 -10.93
C GLY A 182 17.11 -15.00 -10.65
N ILE A 183 16.37 -14.55 -9.62
CA ILE A 183 15.02 -15.02 -9.30
C ILE A 183 14.03 -14.24 -10.18
N GLU A 184 13.05 -14.95 -10.75
CA GLU A 184 12.05 -14.36 -11.64
C GLU A 184 11.14 -13.39 -10.89
N ALA A 185 10.87 -12.22 -11.48
CA ALA A 185 9.89 -11.29 -10.99
C ALA A 185 8.56 -11.44 -11.73
N GLY A 186 7.45 -11.53 -10.98
CA GLY A 186 6.10 -11.56 -11.51
C GLY A 186 5.17 -10.62 -10.75
N TYR A 187 3.87 -10.71 -11.04
CA TYR A 187 2.88 -9.86 -10.39
C TYR A 187 1.56 -10.61 -10.20
N VAL A 188 0.88 -10.37 -9.08
CA VAL A 188 -0.43 -10.97 -8.80
C VAL A 188 -1.57 -10.18 -9.44
N GLU A 189 -1.37 -8.89 -9.67
CA GLU A 189 -2.37 -8.00 -10.26
C GLU A 189 -2.01 -7.64 -11.70
N LYS A 190 -3.00 -7.68 -12.58
CA LYS A 190 -2.84 -7.12 -13.93
C LYS A 190 -2.77 -5.59 -13.83
N ALA A 191 -1.97 -4.98 -14.69
CA ALA A 191 -1.79 -3.54 -14.67
C ALA A 191 -3.11 -2.76 -14.87
N ASP A 192 -4.10 -3.36 -15.51
CA ASP A 192 -5.37 -2.75 -15.89
C ASP A 192 -6.26 -2.41 -14.69
N SER A 193 -6.18 -3.20 -13.59
CA SER A 193 -7.06 -3.02 -12.45
C SER A 193 -6.63 -1.90 -11.50
N LEU A 194 -5.33 -1.65 -11.36
CA LEU A 194 -4.82 -0.67 -10.41
C LEU A 194 -4.69 0.74 -11.00
N SER A 195 -4.31 0.85 -12.28
CA SER A 195 -4.06 2.14 -12.93
C SER A 195 -5.34 2.98 -13.04
N GLY A 196 -6.47 2.35 -13.39
CA GLY A 196 -7.75 3.05 -13.53
C GLY A 196 -8.24 3.67 -12.23
N THR A 197 -8.20 2.92 -11.13
CA THR A 197 -8.73 3.39 -9.83
C THR A 197 -7.80 4.39 -9.15
N LEU A 198 -6.50 4.13 -9.15
CA LEU A 198 -5.52 5.00 -8.47
C LEU A 198 -5.35 6.34 -9.21
N PHE A 199 -5.29 6.29 -10.55
CA PHE A 199 -5.15 7.50 -11.36
C PHE A 199 -6.44 8.31 -11.44
N ALA A 200 -7.59 7.65 -11.56
CA ALA A 200 -8.88 8.33 -11.51
C ALA A 200 -9.05 9.10 -10.19
N GLY A 201 -8.70 8.49 -9.06
CA GLY A 201 -8.74 9.15 -7.75
C GLY A 201 -7.77 10.33 -7.61
N LEU A 202 -6.60 10.27 -8.24
CA LEU A 202 -5.61 11.36 -8.20
C LEU A 202 -5.90 12.50 -9.16
N THR A 203 -6.51 12.20 -10.31
CA THR A 203 -6.85 13.18 -11.36
C THR A 203 -8.32 13.59 -11.34
N ASP A 204 -9.17 12.91 -10.56
CA ASP A 204 -10.57 13.28 -10.42
C ASP A 204 -10.71 14.55 -9.59
N THR A 205 -10.90 15.65 -10.29
CA THR A 205 -11.13 16.98 -9.70
C THR A 205 -12.62 17.28 -9.49
N LYS A 206 -13.54 16.36 -9.80
CA LYS A 206 -14.98 16.62 -9.79
C LYS A 206 -15.48 17.29 -8.51
N VAL A 207 -15.04 16.80 -7.33
CA VAL A 207 -15.39 17.40 -6.05
C VAL A 207 -14.71 18.78 -5.88
N ILE A 208 -13.47 18.91 -6.35
CA ILE A 208 -12.71 20.16 -6.28
C ILE A 208 -13.35 21.21 -7.21
N ASP A 209 -13.80 20.78 -8.39
CA ASP A 209 -14.40 21.67 -9.39
C ASP A 209 -15.77 22.22 -8.99
N THR A 210 -16.42 21.64 -7.96
CA THR A 210 -17.63 22.22 -7.36
C THR A 210 -17.34 23.40 -6.45
N LEU A 211 -16.09 23.57 -6.00
CA LEU A 211 -15.67 24.67 -5.13
C LEU A 211 -15.40 25.92 -5.95
N SER A 212 -15.68 27.10 -5.39
CA SER A 212 -15.22 28.35 -5.97
C SER A 212 -13.69 28.41 -6.04
N MET A 213 -13.13 29.17 -6.97
CA MET A 213 -11.67 29.34 -7.07
C MET A 213 -11.04 29.85 -5.78
N LYS A 214 -11.77 30.62 -4.97
CA LYS A 214 -11.30 31.11 -3.67
C LYS A 214 -11.20 29.98 -2.64
N GLU A 215 -12.18 29.09 -2.59
CA GLU A 215 -12.15 27.90 -1.73
C GLU A 215 -11.07 26.92 -2.17
N GLN A 216 -10.90 26.75 -3.47
CA GLN A 216 -9.80 25.95 -4.03
C GLN A 216 -8.43 26.53 -3.64
N ALA A 217 -8.25 27.86 -3.72
CA ALA A 217 -7.01 28.52 -3.32
C ALA A 217 -6.74 28.41 -1.81
N LYS A 218 -7.79 28.48 -0.98
CA LYS A 218 -7.69 28.23 0.46
C LYS A 218 -7.26 26.79 0.74
N SER A 219 -7.86 25.81 0.08
CA SER A 219 -7.46 24.39 0.19
C SER A 219 -6.02 24.18 -0.27
N LEU A 220 -5.61 24.82 -1.36
CA LEU A 220 -4.23 24.77 -1.84
C LEU A 220 -3.25 25.34 -0.82
N TYR A 221 -3.58 26.49 -0.20
CA TYR A 221 -2.78 27.04 0.87
C TYR A 221 -2.63 26.07 2.04
N MET A 222 -3.72 25.47 2.50
CA MET A 222 -3.69 24.53 3.62
C MET A 222 -2.76 23.35 3.35
N ILE A 223 -2.81 22.78 2.14
CA ILE A 223 -1.94 21.67 1.76
C ILE A 223 -0.48 22.11 1.67
N VAL A 224 -0.20 23.25 1.02
CA VAL A 224 1.16 23.79 0.89
C VAL A 224 1.74 24.15 2.27
N HIS A 225 0.94 24.80 3.11
CA HIS A 225 1.32 25.13 4.48
C HIS A 225 1.66 23.87 5.29
N TYR A 226 0.82 22.85 5.18
CA TYR A 226 1.10 21.54 5.79
C TYR A 226 2.44 20.96 5.32
N ILE A 227 2.68 20.93 4.01
CA ILE A 227 3.92 20.37 3.43
C ILE A 227 5.16 21.15 3.91
N ILE A 228 5.09 22.49 3.98
CA ILE A 228 6.23 23.34 4.36
C ILE A 228 6.53 23.22 5.86
N ASN A 229 5.50 23.17 6.69
CA ASN A 229 5.66 23.22 8.15
C ASN A 229 5.79 21.84 8.81
N ASN A 230 5.57 20.78 8.05
CA ASN A 230 5.86 19.44 8.54
C ASN A 230 7.19 18.95 7.97
N ASP A 231 8.28 19.27 8.69
CA ASP A 231 9.64 18.81 8.38
C ASP A 231 9.79 17.29 8.56
N SER A 232 8.90 16.69 9.27
CA SER A 232 8.79 15.24 9.37
C SER A 232 7.61 14.75 8.55
N VAL A 233 7.76 13.61 7.88
CA VAL A 233 6.70 12.64 7.70
C VAL A 233 5.86 12.67 8.95
N SER A 234 4.56 12.65 8.84
CA SER A 234 3.71 12.67 10.02
C SER A 234 4.27 11.64 11.00
N GLU A 235 4.29 11.95 12.28
CA GLU A 235 4.77 11.06 13.32
C GLU A 235 4.20 9.65 13.16
N TRP A 236 2.98 9.58 12.62
CA TRP A 236 2.30 8.34 12.27
C TRP A 236 3.10 7.47 11.28
N TYR A 237 3.68 8.04 10.23
CA TYR A 237 4.45 7.24 9.24
C TYR A 237 5.79 6.76 9.80
N LYS A 238 6.41 7.53 10.71
CA LYS A 238 7.62 7.07 11.41
C LYS A 238 7.29 5.90 12.31
N GLN A 239 6.25 6.04 13.14
CA GLN A 239 5.76 4.97 13.99
C GLN A 239 5.33 3.73 13.18
N PHE A 240 4.72 3.93 12.02
CA PHE A 240 4.38 2.82 11.13
C PHE A 240 5.62 2.03 10.69
N ALA A 241 6.68 2.70 10.26
CA ALA A 241 7.92 2.05 9.88
C ALA A 241 8.62 1.37 11.08
N GLU A 242 8.62 2.02 12.25
CA GLU A 242 9.16 1.45 13.49
C GLU A 242 8.42 0.16 13.88
N VAL A 243 7.10 0.20 13.91
CA VAL A 243 6.27 -0.98 14.20
C VAL A 243 6.46 -2.08 13.16
N TYR A 244 6.64 -1.72 11.88
CA TYR A 244 6.92 -2.69 10.83
C TYR A 244 8.27 -3.40 11.06
N LEU A 245 9.31 -2.67 11.46
CA LEU A 245 10.64 -3.20 11.75
C LEU A 245 10.67 -4.12 12.98
N GLU A 246 9.71 -4.00 13.89
CA GLU A 246 9.58 -4.95 14.99
C GLU A 246 9.18 -6.36 14.53
N ASN A 247 8.79 -6.50 13.25
CA ASN A 247 8.38 -7.79 12.66
C ASN A 247 7.27 -8.50 13.45
N ASP A 248 6.27 -7.73 13.88
CA ASP A 248 5.16 -8.19 14.73
C ASP A 248 3.82 -7.75 14.13
N THR A 249 3.12 -8.70 13.50
CA THR A 249 1.82 -8.43 12.84
C THR A 249 0.73 -8.06 13.84
N CYS A 250 0.77 -8.57 15.08
CA CYS A 250 -0.22 -8.24 16.10
C CYS A 250 -0.07 -6.80 16.59
N LYS A 251 1.17 -6.31 16.73
CA LYS A 251 1.43 -4.90 17.04
C LYS A 251 0.98 -3.99 15.92
N MET A 252 1.24 -4.38 14.67
CA MET A 252 0.79 -3.62 13.51
C MET A 252 -0.73 -3.57 13.40
N GLU A 253 -1.45 -4.66 13.64
CA GLU A 253 -2.91 -4.65 13.67
C GLU A 253 -3.45 -3.71 14.76
N ARG A 254 -2.83 -3.70 15.93
CA ARG A 254 -3.16 -2.76 17.00
C ARG A 254 -2.92 -1.32 16.58
N PHE A 255 -1.77 -1.04 15.99
CA PHE A 255 -1.39 0.28 15.47
C PHE A 255 -2.43 0.82 14.48
N PHE A 256 -2.85 0.00 13.49
CA PHE A 256 -3.89 0.41 12.55
C PHE A 256 -5.26 0.60 13.20
N ARG A 257 -5.61 -0.23 14.18
CA ARG A 257 -6.87 -0.12 14.91
C ARG A 257 -6.93 1.17 15.73
N GLU A 258 -5.86 1.51 16.42
CA GLU A 258 -5.74 2.76 17.18
C GLU A 258 -5.78 3.99 16.28
N ALA A 259 -5.26 3.90 15.07
CA ALA A 259 -5.37 4.94 14.05
C ALA A 259 -6.76 5.04 13.38
N GLY A 260 -7.72 4.19 13.76
CA GLY A 260 -9.06 4.15 13.15
C GLY A 260 -9.06 3.66 11.69
N MET A 261 -8.00 2.98 11.25
CA MET A 261 -7.83 2.50 9.88
C MET A 261 -8.34 1.07 9.68
N VAL A 262 -8.77 0.40 10.74
CA VAL A 262 -9.45 -0.89 10.67
C VAL A 262 -10.91 -0.66 11.03
N ALA A 263 -11.76 -0.52 10.03
CA ALA A 263 -13.20 -0.51 10.20
C ALA A 263 -13.70 -1.94 10.50
N GLY A 264 -14.85 -2.05 11.13
CA GLY A 264 -15.35 -3.30 11.73
C GLY A 264 -15.58 -4.47 10.79
N THR A 265 -15.68 -4.27 9.47
CA THR A 265 -15.71 -5.35 8.48
C THR A 265 -14.91 -4.93 7.26
N GLU A 266 -13.96 -5.78 6.86
CA GLU A 266 -13.10 -5.58 5.68
C GLU A 266 -13.87 -5.73 4.36
N THR A 267 -15.14 -6.11 4.45
CA THR A 267 -16.04 -6.31 3.30
C THR A 267 -16.91 -5.09 3.02
N GLU A 268 -16.71 -3.97 3.73
CA GLU A 268 -17.48 -2.74 3.59
C GLU A 268 -16.58 -1.51 3.44
N GLY A 269 -17.11 -0.46 2.82
CA GLY A 269 -16.42 0.81 2.64
C GLY A 269 -15.15 0.74 1.79
N PRO A 270 -14.22 1.69 1.95
CA PRO A 270 -12.97 1.75 1.18
C PRO A 270 -12.08 0.51 1.33
N GLU A 271 -12.12 -0.19 2.47
CA GLU A 271 -11.35 -1.41 2.71
C GLU A 271 -11.78 -2.54 1.78
N LYS A 272 -13.05 -2.58 1.38
CA LYS A 272 -13.55 -3.57 0.42
C LYS A 272 -12.80 -3.47 -0.91
N GLU A 273 -12.72 -2.29 -1.50
CA GLU A 273 -12.07 -2.10 -2.81
C GLU A 273 -10.55 -2.19 -2.72
N ILE A 274 -9.96 -1.57 -1.70
CA ILE A 274 -8.50 -1.46 -1.57
C ILE A 274 -7.86 -2.79 -1.18
N LYS A 275 -8.54 -3.61 -0.40
CA LYS A 275 -7.98 -4.83 0.19
C LYS A 275 -8.77 -6.09 -0.18
N TYR A 276 -10.04 -6.20 0.23
CA TYR A 276 -10.79 -7.45 0.10
C TYR A 276 -10.97 -7.88 -1.36
N ASP A 277 -11.50 -7.02 -2.22
CA ASP A 277 -11.76 -7.35 -3.63
C ASP A 277 -10.46 -7.72 -4.36
N ARG A 278 -9.37 -7.03 -4.03
CA ARG A 278 -8.04 -7.34 -4.58
C ARG A 278 -7.52 -8.69 -4.07
N ASN A 279 -7.59 -8.95 -2.77
CA ASN A 279 -7.19 -10.24 -2.21
C ASN A 279 -7.93 -11.39 -2.87
N VAL A 280 -9.26 -11.28 -3.03
CA VAL A 280 -10.08 -12.30 -3.69
C VAL A 280 -9.67 -12.49 -5.16
N ALA A 281 -9.45 -11.38 -5.89
CA ALA A 281 -9.04 -11.42 -7.29
C ALA A 281 -7.64 -12.05 -7.49
N TRP A 282 -6.77 -11.95 -6.52
CA TRP A 282 -5.40 -12.49 -6.59
C TRP A 282 -5.33 -13.99 -6.32
N ILE A 283 -6.27 -14.57 -5.56
CA ILE A 283 -6.23 -16.01 -5.20
C ILE A 283 -6.05 -16.94 -6.41
N PRO A 284 -6.79 -16.80 -7.52
CA PRO A 284 -6.59 -17.67 -8.68
C PRO A 284 -5.18 -17.56 -9.28
N VAL A 285 -4.62 -16.35 -9.32
CA VAL A 285 -3.28 -16.09 -9.83
C VAL A 285 -2.22 -16.71 -8.92
N ILE A 286 -2.37 -16.53 -7.61
CA ILE A 286 -1.47 -17.09 -6.59
C ILE A 286 -1.48 -18.61 -6.67
N LYS A 287 -2.65 -19.26 -6.67
CA LYS A 287 -2.82 -20.71 -6.76
C LYS A 287 -2.15 -21.28 -8.02
N LYS A 288 -2.36 -20.63 -9.17
CA LYS A 288 -1.71 -21.05 -10.42
C LYS A 288 -0.18 -21.04 -10.30
N ASN A 289 0.39 -19.96 -9.80
CA ASN A 289 1.84 -19.83 -9.66
C ASN A 289 2.41 -20.81 -8.63
N PHE A 290 1.74 -21.02 -7.50
CA PHE A 290 2.13 -21.98 -6.48
C PHE A 290 2.15 -23.42 -7.02
N ALA A 291 1.22 -23.77 -7.91
CA ALA A 291 1.18 -25.09 -8.54
C ALA A 291 2.30 -25.30 -9.60
N GLU A 292 2.81 -24.25 -10.20
CA GLU A 292 3.84 -24.31 -11.24
C GLU A 292 5.26 -24.39 -10.67
N LYS A 293 5.53 -23.64 -9.61
CA LYS A 293 6.87 -23.53 -8.99
C LYS A 293 6.81 -22.92 -7.60
N PRO A 294 7.81 -23.18 -6.74
CA PRO A 294 7.90 -22.49 -5.45
C PRO A 294 8.09 -20.99 -5.69
N CYS A 295 7.24 -20.17 -5.10
CA CYS A 295 7.31 -18.73 -5.24
C CYS A 295 6.96 -17.98 -3.95
N MET A 296 7.36 -16.72 -3.88
CA MET A 296 6.99 -15.80 -2.83
C MET A 296 5.99 -14.79 -3.39
N VAL A 297 4.92 -14.52 -2.67
CA VAL A 297 3.97 -13.42 -2.95
C VAL A 297 4.28 -12.28 -1.99
N ALA A 298 4.87 -11.20 -2.52
CA ALA A 298 5.28 -10.02 -1.78
C ALA A 298 4.27 -8.89 -2.01
N VAL A 299 3.47 -8.60 -1.00
CA VAL A 299 2.36 -7.64 -1.06
C VAL A 299 2.37 -6.74 0.16
N GLY A 300 1.76 -5.56 0.08
CA GLY A 300 1.66 -4.65 1.22
C GLY A 300 1.14 -5.36 2.46
N CYS A 301 1.77 -5.11 3.60
CA CYS A 301 1.54 -5.86 4.85
C CYS A 301 0.07 -5.93 5.27
N ARG A 302 -0.74 -4.91 4.92
CA ARG A 302 -2.18 -4.89 5.20
C ARG A 302 -2.95 -6.03 4.52
N HIS A 303 -2.47 -6.54 3.39
CA HIS A 303 -3.08 -7.69 2.69
C HIS A 303 -2.93 -9.01 3.45
N LEU A 304 -2.03 -9.07 4.43
CA LEU A 304 -1.80 -10.25 5.28
C LEU A 304 -2.53 -10.20 6.62
N MET A 305 -3.23 -9.09 6.95
CA MET A 305 -3.87 -8.87 8.24
C MET A 305 -5.38 -8.98 8.18
N GLY A 306 -5.99 -9.43 9.28
CA GLY A 306 -7.44 -9.51 9.46
C GLY A 306 -8.09 -10.77 8.89
N SER A 307 -9.42 -10.82 9.02
CA SER A 307 -10.25 -12.01 8.68
C SER A 307 -10.32 -12.29 7.18
N GLU A 308 -10.11 -11.27 6.34
CA GLU A 308 -10.17 -11.35 4.87
C GLU A 308 -8.78 -11.15 4.24
N SER A 309 -7.75 -11.49 5.01
CA SER A 309 -6.37 -11.48 4.53
C SER A 309 -6.09 -12.60 3.53
N LEU A 310 -5.01 -12.47 2.75
CA LEU A 310 -4.53 -13.56 1.90
C LEU A 310 -4.23 -14.83 2.69
N ILE A 311 -3.75 -14.70 3.94
CA ILE A 311 -3.54 -15.83 4.86
C ILE A 311 -4.87 -16.56 5.11
N ALA A 312 -5.92 -15.82 5.49
CA ALA A 312 -7.23 -16.40 5.76
C ALA A 312 -7.87 -17.01 4.51
N LEU A 313 -7.75 -16.33 3.37
CA LEU A 313 -8.29 -16.80 2.09
C LEU A 313 -7.58 -18.09 1.63
N LEU A 314 -6.26 -18.16 1.67
CA LEU A 314 -5.52 -19.37 1.31
C LEU A 314 -5.80 -20.55 2.25
N ARG A 315 -5.98 -20.28 3.54
CA ARG A 315 -6.43 -21.32 4.50
C ARG A 315 -7.82 -21.86 4.16
N ARG A 316 -8.76 -21.01 3.73
CA ARG A 316 -10.09 -21.43 3.24
C ARG A 316 -10.00 -22.27 1.95
N GLU A 317 -8.99 -22.01 1.13
CA GLU A 317 -8.67 -22.81 -0.08
C GLU A 317 -7.98 -24.13 0.24
N GLY A 318 -7.71 -24.45 1.51
CA GLY A 318 -7.12 -25.72 1.96
C GLY A 318 -5.60 -25.74 2.07
N TYR A 319 -4.92 -24.59 1.94
CA TYR A 319 -3.50 -24.49 2.20
C TYR A 319 -3.21 -24.41 3.71
N THR A 320 -2.05 -24.95 4.11
CA THR A 320 -1.45 -24.68 5.42
C THR A 320 -0.62 -23.40 5.30
N VAL A 321 -0.91 -22.40 6.11
CA VAL A 321 -0.19 -21.11 6.09
C VAL A 321 0.28 -20.81 7.50
N GLU A 322 1.59 -20.90 7.75
CA GLU A 322 2.22 -20.77 9.05
C GLU A 322 3.28 -19.67 9.07
N PRO A 323 3.43 -18.92 10.18
CA PRO A 323 4.48 -17.92 10.27
C PRO A 323 5.86 -18.58 10.25
N VAL A 324 6.80 -18.02 9.51
CA VAL A 324 8.21 -18.43 9.57
C VAL A 324 8.80 -17.91 10.89
N LYS A 325 9.54 -18.79 11.59
CA LYS A 325 10.14 -18.52 12.92
C LYS A 325 11.62 -18.20 12.79
#